data_7c69d6ad5482d6d20adbbec9ae3bedbe
#
_entry.id   7c69d6ad5482d6d20adbbec9ae3bedbe
#
_cell.length_a   1.000
_cell.length_b   1.000
_cell.length_c   1.000
_cell.angle_alpha   90.00
_cell.angle_beta   90.00
_cell.angle_gamma   90.00
#
_symmetry.space_group_name_H-M   'P 1'
#
loop_
_entity.id
_entity.type
_entity.pdbx_description
1 polymer ?
#
loop_
_entity_poly.entity_id
_entity_poly.type
_entity_poly.pdbx_seq_one_letter_code
_entity_poly.pdbx_strand_id
1 'polypeptide(L)'
;MLDGRIADGFVIVMNHQVPGVPDITLADIRAAMGRIRSDIIRTPLVLCDAASDRAGIPVYLKLENLQRTGAFKVRGALSKVTSLLPEERERGLICASSGNHGLGVAYASSRMGARCVVVLPENANPHKVLLLKKLGAEIVRHGITSDVRQMKVDELSERHGYAQVHPFADPALIAGQGTLGLEIVEDLPDVEEVYVPIGGGGLISGISVAIKEQRPTVRVYGVEPEHSNAMSEALRHGKPVALERVETIADGLAAKITEALNFSVVSRFVDEVILVSDREILDATWFLLEYAKVLVEPSAAASFAGLLANPKRKGKALAVLSGGNVTLQQIEKLRQAWRA
;
A
#
# COMPACT_ATOMS: atom_id res chain seq x y z
N MET A 1 -23.46 -23.00 -2.86
CA MET A 1 -23.57 -21.53 -2.74
C MET A 1 -23.43 -21.19 -1.28
N LEU A 2 -22.23 -20.89 -0.84
CA LEU A 2 -21.95 -20.37 0.49
C LEU A 2 -21.89 -18.86 0.37
N ASP A 3 -22.93 -18.23 0.88
CA ASP A 3 -23.11 -16.78 0.94
C ASP A 3 -21.99 -16.19 1.81
N GLY A 4 -21.05 -15.46 1.20
CA GLY A 4 -19.97 -14.77 1.92
C GLY A 4 -20.55 -13.63 2.74
N ARG A 5 -21.04 -13.96 3.94
CA ARG A 5 -21.70 -13.03 4.85
C ARG A 5 -20.71 -12.00 5.36
N ILE A 6 -21.02 -10.73 5.17
CA ILE A 6 -20.52 -9.66 6.04
C ILE A 6 -21.24 -9.84 7.38
N ALA A 7 -20.59 -10.51 8.33
CA ALA A 7 -20.99 -10.44 9.71
C ALA A 7 -20.14 -9.33 10.33
N ASP A 8 -20.76 -8.25 10.75
CA ASP A 8 -20.16 -7.17 11.56
C ASP A 8 -18.87 -6.51 10.99
N GLY A 9 -18.83 -6.21 9.69
CA GLY A 9 -17.71 -5.49 9.08
C GLY A 9 -16.49 -6.36 8.70
N PHE A 10 -16.63 -7.70 8.70
CA PHE A 10 -15.55 -8.65 8.34
C PHE A 10 -15.89 -9.43 7.08
N VAL A 11 -14.91 -9.56 6.18
CA VAL A 11 -14.99 -10.41 4.99
C VAL A 11 -14.05 -11.59 5.18
N ILE A 12 -14.62 -12.80 5.26
CA ILE A 12 -13.83 -14.03 5.35
C ILE A 12 -13.20 -14.32 3.99
N VAL A 13 -11.90 -14.52 3.97
CA VAL A 13 -11.16 -14.82 2.75
C VAL A 13 -11.26 -16.31 2.43
N MET A 14 -11.73 -16.63 1.23
CA MET A 14 -11.73 -17.99 0.70
C MET A 14 -10.64 -18.13 -0.37
N ASN A 15 -10.00 -19.30 -0.44
CA ASN A 15 -8.92 -19.55 -1.39
C ASN A 15 -9.48 -19.65 -2.83
N HIS A 16 -9.17 -18.66 -3.65
CA HIS A 16 -9.50 -18.61 -5.07
C HIS A 16 -8.20 -18.62 -5.89
N GLN A 17 -7.95 -19.72 -6.60
CA GLN A 17 -6.88 -19.75 -7.60
C GLN A 17 -7.37 -19.12 -8.91
N VAL A 18 -6.62 -18.15 -9.43
CA VAL A 18 -6.87 -17.52 -10.72
C VAL A 18 -5.92 -18.13 -11.75
N PRO A 19 -6.41 -18.89 -12.74
CA PRO A 19 -5.56 -19.48 -13.77
C PRO A 19 -4.78 -18.42 -14.56
N GLY A 20 -3.51 -18.71 -14.86
CA GLY A 20 -2.66 -17.84 -15.68
C GLY A 20 -2.05 -16.63 -14.94
N VAL A 21 -2.28 -16.49 -13.65
CA VAL A 21 -1.66 -15.46 -12.82
C VAL A 21 -0.34 -15.98 -12.25
N PRO A 22 0.78 -15.26 -12.37
CA PRO A 22 2.06 -15.70 -11.82
C PRO A 22 2.03 -15.79 -10.30
N ASP A 23 2.64 -16.80 -9.73
CA ASP A 23 2.88 -16.88 -8.29
C ASP A 23 3.95 -15.87 -7.86
N ILE A 24 3.80 -15.37 -6.65
CA ILE A 24 4.81 -14.58 -5.95
C ILE A 24 5.27 -15.39 -4.75
N THR A 25 6.57 -15.63 -4.66
CA THR A 25 7.17 -16.51 -3.66
C THR A 25 8.07 -15.77 -2.67
N LEU A 26 8.36 -16.39 -1.54
CA LEU A 26 9.36 -15.90 -0.59
C LEU A 26 10.74 -15.73 -1.25
N ALA A 27 11.08 -16.58 -2.22
CA ALA A 27 12.34 -16.47 -2.97
C ALA A 27 12.41 -15.17 -3.77
N ASP A 28 11.32 -14.78 -4.45
CA ASP A 28 11.23 -13.51 -5.18
C ASP A 28 11.39 -12.31 -4.25
N ILE A 29 10.76 -12.37 -3.07
CA ILE A 29 10.84 -11.32 -2.06
C ILE A 29 12.27 -11.20 -1.49
N ARG A 30 12.93 -12.31 -1.21
CA ARG A 30 14.35 -12.32 -0.78
C ARG A 30 15.28 -11.79 -1.86
N ALA A 31 15.06 -12.16 -3.10
CA ALA A 31 15.80 -11.62 -4.24
C ALA A 31 15.59 -10.11 -4.39
N ALA A 32 14.35 -9.63 -4.23
CA ALA A 32 14.02 -8.20 -4.21
C ALA A 32 14.77 -7.49 -3.06
N MET A 33 14.76 -8.03 -1.83
CA MET A 33 15.51 -7.49 -0.70
C MET A 33 17.01 -7.38 -1.01
N GLY A 34 17.60 -8.40 -1.62
CA GLY A 34 19.02 -8.38 -2.04
C GLY A 34 19.36 -7.22 -2.96
N ARG A 35 18.44 -6.86 -3.88
CA ARG A 35 18.64 -5.77 -4.82
C ARG A 35 18.43 -4.37 -4.24
N ILE A 36 17.50 -4.21 -3.27
CA ILE A 36 17.05 -2.87 -2.83
C ILE A 36 17.55 -2.47 -1.44
N ARG A 37 18.12 -3.36 -0.65
CA ARG A 37 18.45 -3.13 0.76
C ARG A 37 19.35 -1.91 1.03
N SER A 38 20.23 -1.55 0.11
CA SER A 38 21.11 -0.38 0.21
C SER A 38 20.36 0.96 -0.02
N ASP A 39 19.21 0.91 -0.69
CA ASP A 39 18.49 2.09 -1.15
C ASP A 39 17.19 2.35 -0.40
N ILE A 40 16.82 1.46 0.52
CA ILE A 40 15.71 1.62 1.45
C ILE A 40 16.20 1.86 2.89
N ILE A 41 15.28 2.30 3.75
CA ILE A 41 15.51 2.33 5.20
C ILE A 41 14.87 1.07 5.79
N ARG A 42 15.60 0.33 6.63
CA ARG A 42 14.95 -0.60 7.57
C ARG A 42 14.22 0.25 8.60
N THR A 43 12.93 0.43 8.39
CA THR A 43 12.14 1.34 9.22
C THR A 43 11.95 0.80 10.63
N PRO A 44 11.83 1.67 11.65
CA PRO A 44 11.61 1.21 13.01
C PRO A 44 10.34 0.36 13.15
N LEU A 45 10.41 -0.67 13.99
CA LEU A 45 9.30 -1.42 14.53
C LEU A 45 9.32 -1.19 16.03
N VAL A 46 8.29 -0.54 16.58
CA VAL A 46 8.28 -0.07 17.94
C VAL A 46 7.04 -0.52 18.70
N LEU A 47 7.21 -0.95 19.95
CA LEU A 47 6.09 -1.11 20.88
C LEU A 47 5.54 0.29 21.19
N CYS A 48 4.22 0.44 21.10
CA CYS A 48 3.54 1.69 21.40
C CYS A 48 2.64 1.52 22.63
N ASP A 49 3.06 2.01 23.77
CA ASP A 49 2.32 1.87 25.03
C ASP A 49 0.92 2.47 24.93
N ALA A 50 0.79 3.69 24.38
CA ALA A 50 -0.52 4.31 24.21
C ALA A 50 -1.47 3.49 23.32
N ALA A 51 -0.95 2.90 22.23
CA ALA A 51 -1.74 2.04 21.38
C ALA A 51 -2.09 0.70 22.07
N SER A 52 -1.18 0.17 22.86
CA SER A 52 -1.38 -1.05 23.66
C SER A 52 -2.47 -0.84 24.72
N ASP A 53 -2.41 0.27 25.44
CA ASP A 53 -3.44 0.65 26.44
C ASP A 53 -4.83 0.79 25.77
N ARG A 54 -4.87 1.43 24.60
CA ARG A 54 -6.11 1.62 23.82
C ARG A 54 -6.69 0.31 23.31
N ALA A 55 -5.84 -0.61 22.88
CA ALA A 55 -6.24 -1.91 22.31
C ALA A 55 -6.47 -2.99 23.38
N GLY A 56 -5.88 -2.85 24.58
CA GLY A 56 -5.88 -3.86 25.63
C GLY A 56 -4.95 -5.05 25.37
N ILE A 57 -4.04 -4.94 24.40
CA ILE A 57 -3.04 -5.95 24.03
C ILE A 57 -1.75 -5.25 23.61
N PRO A 58 -0.58 -5.92 23.62
CA PRO A 58 0.66 -5.34 23.09
C PRO A 58 0.55 -4.96 21.60
N VAL A 59 0.69 -3.68 21.28
CA VAL A 59 0.60 -3.15 19.91
C VAL A 59 1.94 -2.59 19.46
N TYR A 60 2.40 -3.10 18.33
CA TYR A 60 3.59 -2.65 17.64
C TYR A 60 3.22 -1.85 16.38
N LEU A 61 4.04 -0.85 16.06
CA LEU A 61 3.87 -0.01 14.88
C LEU A 61 5.09 -0.17 13.97
N LYS A 62 4.88 -0.54 12.69
CA LYS A 62 5.92 -0.54 11.66
C LYS A 62 5.86 0.77 10.89
N LEU A 63 6.91 1.60 11.00
CA LEU A 63 6.88 3.02 10.65
C LEU A 63 7.34 3.29 9.21
N GLU A 64 6.58 2.88 8.18
CA GLU A 64 6.89 3.18 6.77
C GLU A 64 6.65 4.66 6.39
N ASN A 65 6.03 5.45 7.25
CA ASN A 65 6.03 6.91 7.14
C ASN A 65 7.43 7.52 7.26
N LEU A 66 8.40 6.79 7.80
CA LEU A 66 9.82 7.19 7.90
C LEU A 66 10.68 6.66 6.74
N GLN A 67 10.08 6.01 5.76
CA GLN A 67 10.80 5.51 4.58
C GLN A 67 11.28 6.68 3.69
N ARG A 68 12.27 6.43 2.79
CA ARG A 68 12.97 7.42 1.94
C ARG A 68 12.07 8.45 1.26
N THR A 69 10.88 8.06 0.79
CA THR A 69 9.91 8.96 0.15
C THR A 69 8.69 9.24 1.03
N GLY A 70 8.80 8.97 2.34
CA GLY A 70 7.71 9.14 3.29
C GLY A 70 6.63 8.06 3.20
N ALA A 71 6.85 6.97 2.46
CA ALA A 71 5.90 5.86 2.32
C ALA A 71 6.57 4.59 1.77
N PHE A 72 5.96 3.43 2.02
CA PHE A 72 6.41 2.09 1.60
C PHE A 72 6.64 1.94 0.09
N LYS A 73 6.00 2.75 -0.74
CA LYS A 73 5.97 2.62 -2.21
C LYS A 73 7.36 2.55 -2.85
N VAL A 74 8.35 3.15 -2.24
CA VAL A 74 9.74 3.12 -2.73
C VAL A 74 10.30 1.70 -2.79
N ARG A 75 9.90 0.79 -1.91
CA ARG A 75 10.34 -0.62 -1.88
C ARG A 75 9.99 -1.33 -3.19
N GLY A 76 8.71 -1.29 -3.56
CA GLY A 76 8.23 -1.88 -4.80
C GLY A 76 8.75 -1.18 -6.04
N ALA A 77 8.84 0.15 -6.02
CA ALA A 77 9.38 0.92 -7.14
C ALA A 77 10.86 0.55 -7.41
N LEU A 78 11.71 0.52 -6.38
CA LEU A 78 13.10 0.09 -6.50
C LEU A 78 13.19 -1.36 -7.00
N SER A 79 12.38 -2.27 -6.44
CA SER A 79 12.37 -3.66 -6.87
C SER A 79 12.00 -3.80 -8.35
N LYS A 80 10.99 -3.06 -8.82
CA LYS A 80 10.61 -3.04 -10.25
C LYS A 80 11.73 -2.47 -11.11
N VAL A 81 12.26 -1.30 -10.78
CA VAL A 81 13.30 -0.64 -11.59
C VAL A 81 14.57 -1.47 -11.66
N THR A 82 14.97 -2.10 -10.55
CA THR A 82 16.17 -2.97 -10.52
C THR A 82 15.97 -4.33 -11.18
N SER A 83 14.73 -4.74 -11.46
CA SER A 83 14.42 -5.98 -12.18
C SER A 83 14.36 -5.80 -13.71
N LEU A 84 14.31 -4.57 -14.19
CA LEU A 84 14.29 -4.27 -15.63
C LEU A 84 15.65 -4.56 -16.28
N LEU A 85 15.62 -4.97 -17.54
CA LEU A 85 16.81 -5.09 -18.35
C LEU A 85 17.48 -3.70 -18.54
N PRO A 86 18.81 -3.65 -18.75
CA PRO A 86 19.50 -2.38 -18.97
C PRO A 86 18.85 -1.52 -20.07
N GLU A 87 18.48 -2.12 -21.20
CA GLU A 87 17.87 -1.45 -22.36
C GLU A 87 16.45 -0.90 -22.02
N GLU A 88 15.71 -1.56 -21.14
CA GLU A 88 14.41 -1.06 -20.70
C GLU A 88 14.57 0.18 -19.81
N ARG A 89 15.59 0.15 -18.91
CA ARG A 89 15.90 1.29 -18.04
C ARG A 89 16.42 2.49 -18.83
N GLU A 90 17.25 2.26 -19.87
CA GLU A 90 17.77 3.30 -20.75
C GLU A 90 16.65 4.01 -21.50
N ARG A 91 15.63 3.30 -21.96
CA ARG A 91 14.45 3.92 -22.58
C ARG A 91 13.69 4.81 -21.61
N GLY A 92 13.71 4.47 -20.31
CA GLY A 92 13.06 5.22 -19.24
C GLY A 92 11.78 4.57 -18.74
N LEU A 93 11.24 5.13 -17.65
CA LEU A 93 10.06 4.63 -16.95
C LEU A 93 8.94 5.64 -16.97
N ILE A 94 7.70 5.16 -16.90
CA ILE A 94 6.51 5.99 -16.85
C ILE A 94 5.49 5.46 -15.86
N CYS A 95 4.80 6.37 -15.16
CA CYS A 95 3.65 6.04 -14.31
C CYS A 95 2.63 7.19 -14.24
N ALA A 96 1.41 6.87 -13.82
CA ALA A 96 0.34 7.84 -13.57
C ALA A 96 0.09 7.98 -12.06
N SER A 97 0.81 8.86 -11.37
CA SER A 97 0.55 9.11 -9.94
C SER A 97 1.19 10.39 -9.43
N SER A 98 0.41 11.24 -8.78
CA SER A 98 0.91 12.41 -8.04
C SER A 98 1.23 12.15 -6.57
N GLY A 99 0.95 10.95 -6.07
CA GLY A 99 1.12 10.56 -4.66
C GLY A 99 2.36 9.71 -4.43
N ASN A 100 2.27 8.87 -3.39
CA ASN A 100 3.36 8.01 -2.91
C ASN A 100 4.00 7.12 -3.99
N HIS A 101 3.18 6.61 -4.94
CA HIS A 101 3.69 5.80 -6.04
C HIS A 101 4.59 6.61 -6.99
N GLY A 102 4.14 7.78 -7.44
CA GLY A 102 4.94 8.66 -8.31
C GLY A 102 6.25 9.08 -7.64
N LEU A 103 6.23 9.42 -6.35
CA LEU A 103 7.45 9.74 -5.58
C LEU A 103 8.38 8.52 -5.49
N GLY A 104 7.83 7.32 -5.25
CA GLY A 104 8.62 6.08 -5.21
C GLY A 104 9.29 5.78 -6.55
N VAL A 105 8.55 5.90 -7.68
CA VAL A 105 9.09 5.65 -9.02
C VAL A 105 10.15 6.70 -9.38
N ALA A 106 9.89 7.99 -9.13
CA ALA A 106 10.87 9.05 -9.38
C ALA A 106 12.15 8.85 -8.57
N TYR A 107 12.05 8.47 -7.29
CA TYR A 107 13.21 8.16 -6.46
C TYR A 107 13.99 6.96 -7.01
N ALA A 108 13.31 5.86 -7.31
CA ALA A 108 13.94 4.64 -7.82
C ALA A 108 14.64 4.89 -9.16
N SER A 109 14.01 5.62 -10.06
CA SER A 109 14.60 6.01 -11.35
C SER A 109 15.85 6.88 -11.18
N SER A 110 15.77 7.90 -10.31
CA SER A 110 16.91 8.77 -9.98
C SER A 110 18.10 7.97 -9.41
N ARG A 111 17.84 7.02 -8.53
CA ARG A 111 18.89 6.13 -7.95
C ARG A 111 19.57 5.25 -8.99
N MET A 112 18.84 4.83 -10.02
CA MET A 112 19.33 3.96 -11.10
C MET A 112 19.79 4.74 -12.35
N GLY A 113 19.80 6.09 -12.31
CA GLY A 113 20.17 6.92 -13.44
C GLY A 113 19.22 6.80 -14.64
N ALA A 114 17.98 6.36 -14.40
CA ALA A 114 16.98 6.17 -15.45
C ALA A 114 16.07 7.39 -15.61
N ARG A 115 15.66 7.67 -16.84
CA ARG A 115 14.65 8.69 -17.15
C ARG A 115 13.31 8.29 -16.50
N CYS A 116 12.60 9.26 -15.92
CA CYS A 116 11.30 9.05 -15.31
C CYS A 116 10.28 10.07 -15.81
N VAL A 117 9.17 9.58 -16.35
CA VAL A 117 8.03 10.40 -16.78
C VAL A 117 6.86 10.12 -15.84
N VAL A 118 6.27 11.17 -15.27
CA VAL A 118 5.11 11.06 -14.39
C VAL A 118 3.92 11.83 -14.97
N VAL A 119 2.87 11.11 -15.30
CA VAL A 119 1.61 11.70 -15.80
C VAL A 119 0.76 12.11 -14.60
N LEU A 120 0.46 13.40 -14.50
CA LEU A 120 -0.28 14.03 -13.43
C LEU A 120 -1.61 14.59 -13.92
N PRO A 121 -2.63 14.73 -13.03
CA PRO A 121 -3.83 15.48 -13.40
C PRO A 121 -3.49 16.96 -13.66
N GLU A 122 -4.28 17.61 -14.50
CA GLU A 122 -4.09 19.03 -14.85
C GLU A 122 -4.11 19.93 -13.62
N ASN A 123 -4.96 19.59 -12.63
CA ASN A 123 -5.09 20.29 -11.36
C ASN A 123 -4.17 19.76 -10.25
N ALA A 124 -3.09 19.06 -10.60
CA ALA A 124 -2.15 18.50 -9.61
C ALA A 124 -1.61 19.56 -8.65
N ASN A 125 -1.58 19.23 -7.37
CA ASN A 125 -1.08 20.10 -6.31
C ASN A 125 0.37 20.54 -6.62
N PRO A 126 0.67 21.86 -6.65
CA PRO A 126 2.01 22.39 -6.96
C PRO A 126 3.12 21.82 -6.06
N HIS A 127 2.83 21.56 -4.78
CA HIS A 127 3.81 20.99 -3.85
C HIS A 127 4.20 19.56 -4.27
N LYS A 128 3.24 18.70 -4.65
CA LYS A 128 3.51 17.34 -5.15
C LYS A 128 4.33 17.38 -6.45
N VAL A 129 4.02 18.32 -7.36
CA VAL A 129 4.79 18.55 -8.60
C VAL A 129 6.23 18.94 -8.29
N LEU A 130 6.43 19.85 -7.32
CA LEU A 130 7.77 20.29 -6.90
C LEU A 130 8.61 19.13 -6.37
N LEU A 131 8.02 18.25 -5.54
CA LEU A 131 8.72 17.09 -5.00
C LEU A 131 9.16 16.11 -6.10
N LEU A 132 8.30 15.83 -7.07
CA LEU A 132 8.61 14.97 -8.22
C LEU A 132 9.74 15.56 -9.06
N LYS A 133 9.69 16.87 -9.34
CA LYS A 133 10.77 17.57 -10.09
C LYS A 133 12.10 17.55 -9.35
N LYS A 134 12.10 17.67 -8.02
CA LYS A 134 13.33 17.55 -7.21
C LYS A 134 13.96 16.17 -7.30
N LEU A 135 13.17 15.13 -7.58
CA LEU A 135 13.65 13.78 -7.85
C LEU A 135 14.02 13.53 -9.30
N GLY A 136 14.01 14.56 -10.16
CA GLY A 136 14.39 14.47 -11.57
C GLY A 136 13.29 13.97 -12.51
N ALA A 137 12.04 13.86 -12.05
CA ALA A 137 10.95 13.40 -12.90
C ALA A 137 10.51 14.46 -13.92
N GLU A 138 10.29 14.02 -15.15
CA GLU A 138 9.60 14.80 -16.18
C GLU A 138 8.10 14.72 -15.94
N ILE A 139 7.43 15.87 -16.01
CA ILE A 139 6.01 15.97 -15.68
C ILE A 139 5.19 16.17 -16.96
N VAL A 140 4.26 15.27 -17.19
CA VAL A 140 3.20 15.41 -18.20
C VAL A 140 1.88 15.68 -17.50
N ARG A 141 1.22 16.80 -17.79
CA ARG A 141 -0.12 17.08 -17.28
C ARG A 141 -1.15 16.61 -18.29
N HIS A 142 -2.08 15.77 -17.86
CA HIS A 142 -3.11 15.24 -18.74
C HIS A 142 -4.35 14.76 -17.97
N GLY A 143 -5.51 15.25 -18.40
CA GLY A 143 -6.81 14.83 -17.86
C GLY A 143 -6.96 15.07 -16.36
N ILE A 144 -8.10 14.63 -15.81
CA ILE A 144 -8.42 14.74 -14.38
C ILE A 144 -8.56 13.37 -13.73
N THR A 145 -9.17 12.40 -14.44
CA THR A 145 -9.44 11.05 -13.92
C THR A 145 -8.24 10.10 -14.08
N SER A 146 -8.19 9.05 -13.30
CA SER A 146 -7.14 8.02 -13.38
C SER A 146 -7.11 7.33 -14.74
N ASP A 147 -8.29 7.01 -15.29
CA ASP A 147 -8.42 6.27 -16.55
C ASP A 147 -7.83 7.08 -17.72
N VAL A 148 -8.15 8.39 -17.80
CA VAL A 148 -7.61 9.28 -18.82
C VAL A 148 -6.08 9.41 -18.70
N ARG A 149 -5.55 9.45 -17.49
CA ARG A 149 -4.09 9.47 -17.29
C ARG A 149 -3.43 8.14 -17.66
N GLN A 150 -4.09 7.01 -17.40
CA GLN A 150 -3.59 5.71 -17.82
C GLN A 150 -3.52 5.60 -19.35
N MET A 151 -4.55 6.04 -20.07
CA MET A 151 -4.52 6.12 -21.53
C MET A 151 -3.33 6.92 -22.05
N LYS A 152 -2.96 8.02 -21.36
CA LYS A 152 -1.78 8.81 -21.72
C LYS A 152 -0.47 8.11 -21.39
N VAL A 153 -0.43 7.34 -20.32
CA VAL A 153 0.72 6.46 -20.02
C VAL A 153 0.89 5.43 -21.12
N ASP A 154 -0.20 4.79 -21.56
CA ASP A 154 -0.17 3.76 -22.60
C ASP A 154 0.33 4.35 -23.94
N GLU A 155 -0.22 5.50 -24.36
CA GLU A 155 0.21 6.24 -25.57
C GLU A 155 1.72 6.56 -25.55
N LEU A 156 2.21 7.13 -24.45
CA LEU A 156 3.60 7.52 -24.33
C LEU A 156 4.54 6.31 -24.22
N SER A 157 4.09 5.27 -23.57
CA SER A 157 4.82 4.00 -23.43
C SER A 157 4.99 3.33 -24.79
N GLU A 158 3.93 3.23 -25.57
CA GLU A 158 3.97 2.68 -26.93
C GLU A 158 4.87 3.51 -27.85
N ARG A 159 4.75 4.83 -27.80
CA ARG A 159 5.48 5.76 -28.66
C ARG A 159 6.98 5.82 -28.36
N HIS A 160 7.38 5.72 -27.09
CA HIS A 160 8.76 5.94 -26.66
C HIS A 160 9.44 4.69 -26.09
N GLY A 161 8.71 3.58 -25.94
CA GLY A 161 9.21 2.35 -25.35
C GLY A 161 9.44 2.42 -23.84
N TYR A 162 8.78 3.35 -23.14
CA TYR A 162 8.91 3.47 -21.69
C TYR A 162 8.39 2.22 -20.98
N ALA A 163 9.13 1.76 -19.97
CA ALA A 163 8.64 0.71 -19.07
C ALA A 163 7.59 1.28 -18.12
N GLN A 164 6.37 0.75 -18.17
CA GLN A 164 5.32 1.15 -17.24
C GLN A 164 5.58 0.59 -15.85
N VAL A 165 5.38 1.41 -14.82
CA VAL A 165 5.44 0.98 -13.43
C VAL A 165 4.02 1.04 -12.84
N HIS A 166 3.37 -0.14 -12.78
CA HIS A 166 2.01 -0.26 -12.25
C HIS A 166 1.98 0.05 -10.74
N PRO A 167 0.96 0.74 -10.21
CA PRO A 167 0.95 1.19 -8.81
C PRO A 167 0.84 0.07 -7.76
N PHE A 168 0.39 -1.15 -8.14
CA PHE A 168 0.20 -2.26 -7.21
C PHE A 168 0.20 -3.68 -7.83
N ALA A 169 -0.06 -3.84 -9.14
CA ALA A 169 -0.23 -5.16 -9.77
C ALA A 169 0.95 -5.49 -10.71
N ASP A 170 2.12 -5.64 -10.16
CA ASP A 170 3.32 -6.08 -10.87
C ASP A 170 4.09 -7.04 -9.94
N PRO A 171 4.50 -8.23 -10.41
CA PRO A 171 5.17 -9.23 -9.57
C PRO A 171 6.43 -8.71 -8.89
N ALA A 172 7.29 -7.98 -9.62
CA ALA A 172 8.53 -7.44 -9.07
C ALA A 172 8.26 -6.33 -8.05
N LEU A 173 7.21 -5.50 -8.30
CA LEU A 173 6.76 -4.47 -7.36
C LEU A 173 6.22 -5.10 -6.08
N ILE A 174 5.36 -6.13 -6.17
CA ILE A 174 4.79 -6.83 -5.02
C ILE A 174 5.91 -7.53 -4.21
N ALA A 175 6.86 -8.16 -4.88
CA ALA A 175 8.04 -8.74 -4.22
C ALA A 175 8.82 -7.69 -3.43
N GLY A 176 8.98 -6.48 -3.98
CA GLY A 176 9.58 -5.34 -3.28
C GLY A 176 8.80 -4.92 -2.03
N GLN A 177 7.46 -4.87 -2.09
CA GLN A 177 6.61 -4.59 -0.94
C GLN A 177 6.72 -5.69 0.13
N GLY A 178 6.87 -6.93 -0.30
CA GLY A 178 7.06 -8.09 0.58
C GLY A 178 8.32 -8.03 1.45
N THR A 179 9.33 -7.23 1.06
CA THR A 179 10.52 -7.01 1.89
C THR A 179 10.19 -6.45 3.27
N LEU A 180 9.06 -5.73 3.40
CA LEU A 180 8.56 -5.27 4.68
C LEU A 180 8.11 -6.43 5.58
N GLY A 181 7.50 -7.47 5.01
CA GLY A 181 7.13 -8.69 5.72
C GLY A 181 8.34 -9.47 6.24
N LEU A 182 9.47 -9.47 5.50
CA LEU A 182 10.72 -10.05 5.99
C LEU A 182 11.21 -9.32 7.25
N GLU A 183 11.24 -7.97 7.20
CA GLU A 183 11.64 -7.16 8.36
C GLU A 183 10.72 -7.40 9.56
N ILE A 184 9.41 -7.52 9.35
CA ILE A 184 8.43 -7.77 10.44
C ILE A 184 8.75 -9.10 11.14
N VAL A 185 8.96 -10.19 10.38
CA VAL A 185 9.25 -11.52 10.96
C VAL A 185 10.59 -11.55 11.68
N GLU A 186 11.60 -10.80 11.18
CA GLU A 186 12.91 -10.71 11.80
C GLU A 186 12.89 -9.85 13.08
N ASP A 187 12.20 -8.68 13.04
CA ASP A 187 12.19 -7.71 14.15
C ASP A 187 11.21 -8.10 15.28
N LEU A 188 10.16 -8.86 14.96
CA LEU A 188 9.14 -9.34 15.90
C LEU A 188 8.79 -10.81 15.62
N PRO A 189 9.69 -11.75 15.96
CA PRO A 189 9.53 -13.18 15.61
C PRO A 189 8.33 -13.86 16.28
N ASP A 190 7.77 -13.28 17.33
CA ASP A 190 6.62 -13.75 18.08
C ASP A 190 5.35 -12.89 17.83
N VAL A 191 5.30 -12.16 16.71
CA VAL A 191 4.07 -11.48 16.27
C VAL A 191 2.96 -12.51 16.00
N GLU A 192 1.75 -12.21 16.43
CA GLU A 192 0.59 -13.07 16.23
C GLU A 192 -0.40 -12.52 15.19
N GLU A 193 -0.51 -11.20 15.11
CA GLU A 193 -1.45 -10.51 14.20
C GLU A 193 -0.78 -9.34 13.50
N VAL A 194 -0.99 -9.21 12.19
CA VAL A 194 -0.47 -8.10 11.38
C VAL A 194 -1.60 -7.46 10.60
N TYR A 195 -1.79 -6.16 10.77
CA TYR A 195 -2.83 -5.36 10.13
C TYR A 195 -2.21 -4.48 9.03
N VAL A 196 -2.71 -4.64 7.79
CA VAL A 196 -2.14 -4.00 6.60
C VAL A 196 -3.24 -3.25 5.84
N PRO A 197 -3.07 -1.95 5.51
CA PRO A 197 -4.06 -1.20 4.75
C PRO A 197 -4.09 -1.66 3.29
N ILE A 198 -5.29 -1.77 2.72
CA ILE A 198 -5.52 -2.19 1.34
C ILE A 198 -6.08 -1.03 0.51
N GLY A 199 -5.38 -0.66 -0.57
CA GLY A 199 -5.95 0.01 -1.73
C GLY A 199 -6.07 -1.02 -2.86
N GLY A 200 -5.21 -0.98 -3.86
CA GLY A 200 -5.17 -2.01 -4.92
C GLY A 200 -4.59 -3.37 -4.51
N GLY A 201 -4.11 -3.55 -3.28
CA GLY A 201 -3.68 -4.83 -2.73
C GLY A 201 -2.17 -5.13 -2.80
N GLY A 202 -1.34 -4.29 -3.44
CA GLY A 202 0.08 -4.61 -3.65
C GLY A 202 0.92 -4.76 -2.38
N LEU A 203 0.65 -3.95 -1.34
CA LEU A 203 1.37 -4.01 -0.07
C LEU A 203 1.04 -5.31 0.69
N ILE A 204 -0.24 -5.56 0.89
CA ILE A 204 -0.68 -6.74 1.63
C ILE A 204 -0.32 -8.04 0.90
N SER A 205 -0.37 -8.05 -0.43
CA SER A 205 0.07 -9.22 -1.22
C SER A 205 1.53 -9.58 -0.90
N GLY A 206 2.44 -8.61 -0.94
CA GLY A 206 3.83 -8.89 -0.63
C GLY A 206 4.06 -9.29 0.83
N ILE A 207 3.47 -8.56 1.78
CA ILE A 207 3.61 -8.83 3.23
C ILE A 207 3.04 -10.21 3.57
N SER A 208 1.85 -10.56 3.07
CA SER A 208 1.19 -11.81 3.43
C SER A 208 1.97 -13.04 2.93
N VAL A 209 2.50 -13.00 1.70
CA VAL A 209 3.39 -14.06 1.20
C VAL A 209 4.63 -14.20 2.11
N ALA A 210 5.32 -13.08 2.39
CA ALA A 210 6.54 -13.11 3.21
C ALA A 210 6.29 -13.67 4.62
N ILE A 211 5.15 -13.33 5.23
CA ILE A 211 4.80 -13.80 6.56
C ILE A 211 4.33 -15.26 6.52
N LYS A 212 3.35 -15.58 5.70
CA LYS A 212 2.70 -16.90 5.72
C LYS A 212 3.63 -18.03 5.29
N GLU A 213 4.56 -17.80 4.38
CA GLU A 213 5.54 -18.82 3.98
C GLU A 213 6.61 -19.06 5.06
N GLN A 214 6.82 -18.14 6.02
CA GLN A 214 7.77 -18.30 7.12
C GLN A 214 7.08 -18.63 8.46
N ARG A 215 5.89 -18.09 8.67
CA ARG A 215 5.11 -18.16 9.91
C ARG A 215 3.62 -18.36 9.58
N PRO A 216 3.19 -19.55 9.17
CA PRO A 216 1.81 -19.78 8.71
C PRO A 216 0.73 -19.55 9.77
N THR A 217 1.10 -19.56 11.06
CA THR A 217 0.20 -19.33 12.18
C THR A 217 -0.08 -17.85 12.46
N VAL A 218 0.75 -16.93 11.96
CA VAL A 218 0.52 -15.48 12.10
C VAL A 218 -0.69 -15.08 11.27
N ARG A 219 -1.63 -14.39 11.88
CA ARG A 219 -2.81 -13.89 11.19
C ARG A 219 -2.52 -12.57 10.48
N VAL A 220 -2.86 -12.49 9.22
CA VAL A 220 -2.72 -11.28 8.40
C VAL A 220 -4.11 -10.74 8.08
N TYR A 221 -4.39 -9.55 8.59
CA TYR A 221 -5.63 -8.82 8.37
C TYR A 221 -5.44 -7.71 7.35
N GLY A 222 -6.29 -7.70 6.32
CA GLY A 222 -6.41 -6.53 5.44
C GLY A 222 -7.36 -5.51 6.05
N VAL A 223 -7.14 -4.22 5.76
CA VAL A 223 -8.04 -3.16 6.22
C VAL A 223 -8.38 -2.27 5.04
N GLU A 224 -9.67 -2.11 4.74
CA GLU A 224 -10.20 -1.22 3.69
C GLU A 224 -11.17 -0.19 4.28
N PRO A 225 -11.26 1.01 3.69
CA PRO A 225 -12.38 1.92 3.98
C PRO A 225 -13.69 1.34 3.44
N GLU A 226 -14.80 1.51 4.17
CA GLU A 226 -16.14 0.98 3.80
C GLU A 226 -16.59 1.37 2.38
N HIS A 227 -16.23 2.59 1.94
CA HIS A 227 -16.62 3.11 0.62
C HIS A 227 -15.45 3.09 -0.39
N SER A 228 -14.40 2.30 -0.12
CA SER A 228 -13.29 2.01 -1.02
C SER A 228 -12.79 0.57 -0.78
N ASN A 229 -13.69 -0.40 -0.95
CA ASN A 229 -13.56 -1.79 -0.54
C ASN A 229 -13.43 -2.75 -1.73
N ALA A 230 -12.64 -2.39 -2.73
CA ALA A 230 -12.54 -3.14 -3.99
C ALA A 230 -12.06 -4.60 -3.80
N MET A 231 -11.19 -4.86 -2.83
CA MET A 231 -10.72 -6.22 -2.52
C MET A 231 -11.82 -7.03 -1.84
N SER A 232 -12.54 -6.45 -0.90
CA SER A 232 -13.69 -7.10 -0.23
C SER A 232 -14.77 -7.49 -1.23
N GLU A 233 -15.10 -6.59 -2.18
CA GLU A 233 -16.05 -6.90 -3.25
C GLU A 233 -15.52 -7.99 -4.19
N ALA A 234 -14.24 -7.96 -4.53
CA ALA A 234 -13.61 -9.02 -5.31
C ALA A 234 -13.69 -10.39 -4.61
N LEU A 235 -13.42 -10.43 -3.29
CA LEU A 235 -13.52 -11.66 -2.49
C LEU A 235 -14.96 -12.20 -2.43
N ARG A 236 -15.95 -11.32 -2.30
CA ARG A 236 -17.37 -11.71 -2.31
C ARG A 236 -17.82 -12.27 -3.65
N HIS A 237 -17.33 -11.70 -4.76
CA HIS A 237 -17.72 -12.12 -6.10
C HIS A 237 -16.82 -13.23 -6.68
N GLY A 238 -15.74 -13.61 -5.97
CA GLY A 238 -14.76 -14.59 -6.46
C GLY A 238 -13.93 -14.13 -7.67
N LYS A 239 -13.93 -12.82 -7.97
CA LYS A 239 -13.18 -12.18 -9.08
C LYS A 239 -13.08 -10.67 -8.86
N PRO A 240 -12.08 -9.99 -9.46
CA PRO A 240 -12.02 -8.54 -9.47
C PRO A 240 -13.30 -7.90 -10.03
N VAL A 241 -13.81 -6.90 -9.34
CA VAL A 241 -14.97 -6.08 -9.73
C VAL A 241 -14.63 -4.61 -9.52
N ALA A 242 -15.03 -3.77 -10.46
CA ALA A 242 -14.87 -2.33 -10.33
C ALA A 242 -16.00 -1.75 -9.46
N LEU A 243 -15.62 -0.92 -8.49
CA LEU A 243 -16.58 -0.14 -7.72
C LEU A 243 -17.19 0.95 -8.60
N GLU A 244 -18.50 1.18 -8.46
CA GLU A 244 -19.18 2.28 -9.17
C GLU A 244 -18.67 3.64 -8.66
N ARG A 245 -18.52 3.77 -7.35
CA ARG A 245 -18.04 4.97 -6.66
C ARG A 245 -16.99 4.62 -5.61
N VAL A 246 -16.01 5.50 -5.47
CA VAL A 246 -15.00 5.43 -4.41
C VAL A 246 -15.03 6.76 -3.66
N GLU A 247 -15.21 6.70 -2.35
CA GLU A 247 -15.25 7.88 -1.50
C GLU A 247 -14.58 7.56 -0.15
N THR A 248 -13.45 8.21 0.14
CA THR A 248 -12.76 8.06 1.41
C THR A 248 -11.78 9.21 1.64
N ILE A 249 -11.53 9.56 2.89
CA ILE A 249 -10.45 10.48 3.30
C ILE A 249 -9.06 9.86 3.13
N ALA A 250 -9.00 8.53 2.98
CA ALA A 250 -7.77 7.77 2.82
C ALA A 250 -7.35 7.69 1.34
N ASP A 251 -6.95 8.82 0.73
CA ASP A 251 -6.60 8.96 -0.69
C ASP A 251 -5.71 7.82 -1.23
N GLY A 252 -4.75 7.33 -0.44
CA GLY A 252 -3.84 6.26 -0.84
C GLY A 252 -4.49 4.88 -0.91
N LEU A 253 -5.71 4.73 -0.39
CA LEU A 253 -6.53 3.52 -0.44
C LEU A 253 -7.68 3.64 -1.45
N ALA A 254 -7.86 4.79 -2.11
CA ALA A 254 -8.93 5.04 -3.07
C ALA A 254 -8.70 4.29 -4.39
N ALA A 255 -8.81 2.97 -4.35
CA ALA A 255 -8.69 2.10 -5.53
C ALA A 255 -10.08 1.69 -6.01
N LYS A 256 -10.37 1.95 -7.30
CA LYS A 256 -11.65 1.58 -7.92
C LYS A 256 -11.77 0.07 -8.18
N ILE A 257 -10.63 -0.60 -8.34
CA ILE A 257 -10.57 -2.03 -8.64
C ILE A 257 -9.27 -2.62 -8.05
N THR A 258 -9.32 -3.89 -7.68
CA THR A 258 -8.12 -4.72 -7.51
C THR A 258 -7.84 -5.52 -8.79
N GLU A 259 -6.59 -5.92 -9.00
CA GLU A 259 -6.22 -6.72 -10.17
C GLU A 259 -6.18 -8.22 -9.84
N ALA A 260 -6.29 -9.05 -10.89
CA ALA A 260 -6.32 -10.51 -10.76
C ALA A 260 -5.12 -11.07 -9.97
N LEU A 261 -3.93 -10.48 -10.15
CA LEU A 261 -2.72 -10.84 -9.42
C LEU A 261 -2.87 -10.64 -7.90
N ASN A 262 -3.30 -9.43 -7.50
CA ASN A 262 -3.46 -9.10 -6.08
C ASN A 262 -4.61 -9.90 -5.44
N PHE A 263 -5.73 -10.05 -6.16
CA PHE A 263 -6.85 -10.87 -5.73
C PHE A 263 -6.43 -12.32 -5.48
N SER A 264 -5.68 -12.93 -6.41
CA SER A 264 -5.18 -14.32 -6.27
C SER A 264 -4.29 -14.48 -5.03
N VAL A 265 -3.37 -13.53 -4.78
CA VAL A 265 -2.48 -13.59 -3.62
C VAL A 265 -3.25 -13.36 -2.31
N VAL A 266 -4.11 -12.33 -2.26
CA VAL A 266 -4.88 -12.01 -1.06
C VAL A 266 -5.83 -13.16 -0.69
N SER A 267 -6.53 -13.74 -1.67
CA SER A 267 -7.44 -14.87 -1.42
C SER A 267 -6.73 -16.13 -0.91
N ARG A 268 -5.41 -16.23 -1.07
CA ARG A 268 -4.61 -17.38 -0.61
C ARG A 268 -3.92 -17.14 0.74
N PHE A 269 -3.45 -15.92 1.00
CA PHE A 269 -2.50 -15.63 2.08
C PHE A 269 -3.04 -14.69 3.16
N VAL A 270 -4.19 -14.04 2.96
CA VAL A 270 -4.82 -13.16 3.96
C VAL A 270 -5.92 -13.91 4.68
N ASP A 271 -6.05 -13.70 5.98
CA ASP A 271 -7.05 -14.43 6.77
C ASP A 271 -8.43 -13.77 6.72
N GLU A 272 -8.50 -12.45 6.93
CA GLU A 272 -9.75 -11.69 6.90
C GLU A 272 -9.48 -10.26 6.39
N VAL A 273 -10.50 -9.61 5.82
CA VAL A 273 -10.48 -8.17 5.52
C VAL A 273 -11.50 -7.45 6.40
N ILE A 274 -11.05 -6.37 7.04
CA ILE A 274 -11.83 -5.55 7.96
C ILE A 274 -12.19 -4.25 7.27
N LEU A 275 -13.47 -3.90 7.29
CA LEU A 275 -13.96 -2.62 6.80
C LEU A 275 -13.98 -1.62 7.96
N VAL A 276 -13.51 -0.41 7.69
CA VAL A 276 -13.49 0.70 8.64
C VAL A 276 -14.10 1.94 8.02
N SER A 277 -14.85 2.69 8.80
CA SER A 277 -15.41 3.97 8.38
C SER A 277 -14.34 5.05 8.30
N ASP A 278 -14.59 6.10 7.52
CA ASP A 278 -13.73 7.29 7.49
C ASP A 278 -13.60 7.96 8.86
N ARG A 279 -14.63 7.83 9.73
CA ARG A 279 -14.58 8.33 11.10
C ARG A 279 -13.56 7.55 11.94
N GLU A 280 -13.55 6.23 11.89
CA GLU A 280 -12.57 5.39 12.60
C GLU A 280 -11.15 5.65 12.10
N ILE A 281 -10.97 5.82 10.79
CA ILE A 281 -9.67 6.20 10.21
C ILE A 281 -9.22 7.57 10.74
N LEU A 282 -10.12 8.53 10.82
CA LEU A 282 -9.84 9.87 11.31
C LEU A 282 -9.47 9.87 12.79
N ASP A 283 -10.23 9.15 13.62
CA ASP A 283 -9.95 8.96 15.04
C ASP A 283 -8.59 8.29 15.26
N ALA A 284 -8.27 7.25 14.47
CA ALA A 284 -6.96 6.60 14.49
C ALA A 284 -5.83 7.54 14.06
N THR A 285 -6.05 8.38 13.05
CA THR A 285 -5.06 9.37 12.59
C THR A 285 -4.70 10.35 13.70
N TRP A 286 -5.71 10.89 14.38
CA TRP A 286 -5.50 11.81 15.49
C TRP A 286 -4.89 11.14 16.72
N PHE A 287 -5.32 9.92 17.04
CA PHE A 287 -4.73 9.14 18.12
C PHE A 287 -3.22 8.92 17.89
N LEU A 288 -2.83 8.50 16.68
CA LEU A 288 -1.42 8.26 16.35
C LEU A 288 -0.59 9.55 16.46
N LEU A 289 -1.13 10.69 16.01
CA LEU A 289 -0.46 11.97 16.11
C LEU A 289 -0.35 12.44 17.57
N GLU A 290 -1.46 12.38 18.32
CA GLU A 290 -1.56 13.01 19.63
C GLU A 290 -0.96 12.15 20.76
N TYR A 291 -1.12 10.83 20.71
CA TYR A 291 -0.69 9.93 21.79
C TYR A 291 0.55 9.10 21.40
N ALA A 292 0.61 8.55 20.20
CA ALA A 292 1.79 7.82 19.73
C ALA A 292 2.91 8.72 19.20
N LYS A 293 2.65 10.02 18.99
CA LYS A 293 3.60 11.03 18.43
C LYS A 293 4.10 10.68 17.03
N VAL A 294 3.27 9.99 16.24
CA VAL A 294 3.61 9.56 14.89
C VAL A 294 2.73 10.29 13.88
N LEU A 295 3.35 11.06 12.98
CA LEU A 295 2.64 11.73 11.90
C LEU A 295 2.44 10.74 10.74
N VAL A 296 1.18 10.44 10.43
CA VAL A 296 0.79 9.55 9.33
C VAL A 296 -0.32 10.18 8.47
N GLU A 297 -0.43 9.73 7.24
CA GLU A 297 -1.59 10.01 6.40
C GLU A 297 -2.78 9.08 6.76
N PRO A 298 -4.04 9.47 6.50
CA PRO A 298 -5.21 8.63 6.82
C PRO A 298 -5.13 7.21 6.28
N SER A 299 -4.58 7.04 5.08
CA SER A 299 -4.35 5.73 4.47
C SER A 299 -3.47 4.79 5.31
N ALA A 300 -2.54 5.35 6.06
CA ALA A 300 -1.68 4.57 6.95
C ALA A 300 -2.37 4.28 8.31
N ALA A 301 -3.17 5.22 8.80
CA ALA A 301 -3.92 5.06 10.05
C ALA A 301 -5.01 3.98 9.95
N ALA A 302 -5.48 3.66 8.75
CA ALA A 302 -6.49 2.63 8.52
C ALA A 302 -6.10 1.28 9.14
N SER A 303 -4.81 0.87 9.08
CA SER A 303 -4.36 -0.38 9.72
C SER A 303 -4.59 -0.40 11.22
N PHE A 304 -4.33 0.72 11.90
CA PHE A 304 -4.57 0.85 13.33
C PHE A 304 -6.07 0.95 13.65
N ALA A 305 -6.86 1.62 12.80
CA ALA A 305 -8.32 1.62 12.91
C ALA A 305 -8.88 0.19 12.82
N GLY A 306 -8.44 -0.61 11.86
CA GLY A 306 -8.84 -2.01 11.71
C GLY A 306 -8.42 -2.89 12.90
N LEU A 307 -7.23 -2.64 13.48
CA LEU A 307 -6.80 -3.32 14.70
C LEU A 307 -7.76 -3.01 15.85
N LEU A 308 -8.15 -1.76 16.02
CA LEU A 308 -9.11 -1.38 17.07
C LEU A 308 -10.52 -1.93 16.82
N ALA A 309 -10.96 -1.98 15.57
CA ALA A 309 -12.26 -2.51 15.18
C ALA A 309 -12.36 -4.05 15.32
N ASN A 310 -11.24 -4.78 15.36
CA ASN A 310 -11.26 -6.24 15.50
C ASN A 310 -11.60 -6.68 16.93
N PRO A 311 -12.82 -7.20 17.21
CA PRO A 311 -13.20 -7.66 18.54
C PRO A 311 -12.47 -8.97 18.95
N LYS A 312 -11.89 -9.69 17.99
CA LYS A 312 -11.18 -10.97 18.20
C LYS A 312 -9.66 -10.76 18.35
N ARG A 313 -9.18 -9.48 18.36
CA ARG A 313 -7.75 -9.20 18.49
C ARG A 313 -7.16 -9.80 19.74
N LYS A 314 -5.98 -10.34 19.64
CA LYS A 314 -5.29 -11.01 20.75
C LYS A 314 -3.78 -11.05 20.54
N GLY A 315 -3.05 -11.36 21.60
CA GLY A 315 -1.61 -11.54 21.56
C GLY A 315 -0.85 -10.28 21.12
N LYS A 316 0.28 -10.45 20.47
CA LYS A 316 1.11 -9.36 19.96
C LYS A 316 0.64 -8.94 18.57
N ALA A 317 0.06 -7.76 18.47
CA ALA A 317 -0.46 -7.21 17.22
C ALA A 317 0.47 -6.12 16.65
N LEU A 318 0.54 -6.05 15.31
CA LEU A 318 1.32 -5.05 14.59
C LEU A 318 0.45 -4.33 13.56
N ALA A 319 0.46 -3.00 13.58
CA ALA A 319 -0.13 -2.15 12.55
C ALA A 319 0.94 -1.59 11.62
N VAL A 320 0.77 -1.75 10.29
CA VAL A 320 1.67 -1.19 9.29
C VAL A 320 1.26 0.24 8.97
N LEU A 321 2.03 1.22 9.44
CA LEU A 321 1.84 2.64 9.14
C LEU A 321 2.50 2.98 7.81
N SER A 322 1.76 2.80 6.74
CA SER A 322 2.24 2.69 5.36
C SER A 322 2.83 3.97 4.76
N GLY A 323 2.52 5.16 5.31
CA GLY A 323 3.04 6.44 4.84
C GLY A 323 2.64 7.64 5.69
N GLY A 324 3.31 8.78 5.45
CA GLY A 324 3.10 10.02 6.19
C GLY A 324 3.11 11.27 5.29
N ASN A 325 2.88 11.13 3.99
CA ASN A 325 2.91 12.22 3.02
C ASN A 325 1.64 13.09 3.09
N VAL A 326 1.47 13.78 4.19
CA VAL A 326 0.37 14.72 4.46
C VAL A 326 0.90 16.14 4.61
N THR A 327 0.21 17.12 4.03
CA THR A 327 0.55 18.54 4.14
C THR A 327 -0.12 19.18 5.36
N LEU A 328 0.41 20.32 5.83
CA LEU A 328 -0.23 21.09 6.90
C LEU A 328 -1.67 21.50 6.55
N GLN A 329 -1.92 21.84 5.27
CA GLN A 329 -3.26 22.16 4.80
C GLN A 329 -4.22 20.94 4.87
N GLN A 330 -3.71 19.74 4.57
CA GLN A 330 -4.50 18.51 4.74
C GLN A 330 -4.76 18.22 6.22
N ILE A 331 -3.76 18.37 7.08
CA ILE A 331 -3.92 18.22 8.54
C ILE A 331 -5.01 19.15 9.07
N GLU A 332 -5.01 20.43 8.64
CA GLU A 332 -6.04 21.39 9.07
C GLU A 332 -7.44 20.99 8.60
N LYS A 333 -7.60 20.52 7.36
CA LYS A 333 -8.87 19.98 6.85
C LYS A 333 -9.35 18.77 7.64
N LEU A 334 -8.45 17.83 7.93
CA LEU A 334 -8.75 16.64 8.75
C LEU A 334 -9.18 17.06 10.16
N ARG A 335 -8.53 18.09 10.75
CA ARG A 335 -8.89 18.62 12.06
C ARG A 335 -10.31 19.21 12.08
N GLN A 336 -10.69 19.93 11.03
CA GLN A 336 -12.04 20.47 10.88
C GLN A 336 -13.08 19.36 10.76
N ALA A 337 -12.81 18.34 9.92
CA ALA A 337 -13.68 17.18 9.77
C ALA A 337 -13.81 16.33 11.05
N TRP A 338 -12.75 16.27 11.86
CA TRP A 338 -12.78 15.54 13.14
C TRP A 338 -13.64 16.18 14.22
N ARG A 339 -13.73 17.52 14.20
CA ARG A 339 -14.54 18.30 15.17
C ARG A 339 -16.00 18.45 14.76
N ALA A 340 -16.33 18.20 13.49
CA ALA A 340 -17.70 18.21 12.97
C ALA A 340 -18.41 16.88 13.31
#